data_e86c60abca508ae9eb1ac16e5b6082c3
#
_entry.id   e86c60abca508ae9eb1ac16e5b6082c3
#
_cell.length_a   1.000
_cell.length_b   1.000
_cell.length_c   1.000
_cell.angle_alpha   90.00
_cell.angle_beta   90.00
_cell.angle_gamma   90.00
#
_symmetry.space_group_name_H-M   'P 1'
#
loop_
_entity.id
_entity.type
_entity.pdbx_description
1 polymer ?
#
loop_
_entity_poly.entity_id
_entity_poly.type
_entity_poly.pdbx_seq_one_letter_code
_entity_poly.pdbx_strand_id
1 'polypeptide(L)'
;PRFMNKEELVKLLKQCKAIQFGHFVLRSGAVSDYYIDIKKASTDPLILKKIAEAMAEYAVGYDVLAGMELGAVPLVVALSLETNIPYVIVRKEKKEHGTGKQIEGGEVKGKRVLIIEDVTTSGGSVIKTIQIIRENQGIVDEVLAVVDRESGAEEKMKDADVSFIPLLSVSEFLKK
;
A
#
# COMPACT_ATOMS: atom_id res chain seq x y z
N PRO A 1 -23.05 -2.66 6.06
CA PRO A 1 -22.00 -1.73 6.49
C PRO A 1 -21.74 -0.69 5.42
N ARG A 2 -21.72 0.56 5.83
CA ARG A 2 -21.47 1.67 4.91
C ARG A 2 -19.97 1.81 4.73
N PHE A 3 -19.48 1.50 3.55
CA PHE A 3 -18.08 1.72 3.20
C PHE A 3 -17.78 3.22 3.13
N MET A 4 -16.59 3.59 3.57
CA MET A 4 -16.09 4.96 3.49
C MET A 4 -15.95 5.36 2.02
N ASN A 5 -16.57 6.48 1.62
CA ASN A 5 -16.40 7.01 0.28
C ASN A 5 -15.10 7.82 0.14
N LYS A 6 -14.73 8.17 -1.08
CA LYS A 6 -13.49 8.90 -1.35
C LYS A 6 -13.44 10.26 -0.67
N GLU A 7 -14.56 10.98 -0.59
CA GLU A 7 -14.64 12.28 0.07
C GLU A 7 -14.36 12.18 1.55
N GLU A 8 -14.92 11.17 2.23
CA GLU A 8 -14.67 10.91 3.65
C GLU A 8 -13.19 10.58 3.89
N LEU A 9 -12.58 9.77 3.03
CA LEU A 9 -11.16 9.43 3.13
C LEU A 9 -10.28 10.66 2.96
N VAL A 10 -10.54 11.49 1.96
CA VAL A 10 -9.80 12.75 1.76
C VAL A 10 -9.91 13.64 2.99
N LYS A 11 -11.11 13.79 3.54
CA LYS A 11 -11.36 14.58 4.75
C LYS A 11 -10.55 14.08 5.94
N LEU A 12 -10.55 12.77 6.19
CA LEU A 12 -9.79 12.16 7.28
C LEU A 12 -8.28 12.36 7.10
N LEU A 13 -7.78 12.17 5.88
CA LEU A 13 -6.36 12.33 5.58
C LEU A 13 -5.90 13.79 5.74
N LYS A 14 -6.75 14.76 5.43
CA LYS A 14 -6.48 16.18 5.69
C LYS A 14 -6.49 16.49 7.18
N GLN A 15 -7.46 15.98 7.92
CA GLN A 15 -7.61 16.24 9.36
C GLN A 15 -6.40 15.76 10.16
N CYS A 16 -5.85 14.60 9.83
CA CYS A 16 -4.66 14.06 10.51
C CYS A 16 -3.34 14.54 9.89
N LYS A 17 -3.41 15.44 8.91
CA LYS A 17 -2.24 15.97 8.17
C LYS A 17 -1.45 14.92 7.39
N ALA A 18 -2.07 13.81 7.03
CA ALA A 18 -1.48 12.84 6.12
C ALA A 18 -1.37 13.40 4.70
N ILE A 19 -2.29 14.29 4.33
CA ILE A 19 -2.24 15.11 3.12
C ILE A 19 -2.16 16.57 3.55
N GLN A 20 -1.16 17.29 3.03
CA GLN A 20 -0.97 18.71 3.28
C GLN A 20 -0.78 19.44 1.95
N PHE A 21 -1.36 20.63 1.85
CA PHE A 21 -1.19 21.51 0.70
C PHE A 21 -0.28 22.68 1.08
N GLY A 22 0.55 23.15 0.15
CA GLY A 22 1.48 24.23 0.38
C GLY A 22 2.67 24.17 -0.56
N HIS A 23 3.80 24.65 -0.09
CA HIS A 23 5.04 24.64 -0.86
C HIS A 23 6.05 23.72 -0.16
N PHE A 24 6.34 22.59 -0.79
CA PHE A 24 7.22 21.57 -0.24
C PHE A 24 8.40 21.30 -1.16
N VAL A 25 9.58 21.20 -0.58
CA VAL A 25 10.79 20.77 -1.29
C VAL A 25 11.01 19.29 -0.98
N LEU A 26 10.98 18.46 -2.03
CA LEU A 26 11.17 17.01 -1.91
C LEU A 26 12.66 16.66 -1.79
N ARG A 27 12.96 15.41 -1.44
CA ARG A 27 14.36 14.92 -1.36
C ARG A 27 15.15 15.11 -2.66
N SER A 28 14.47 15.03 -3.79
CA SER A 28 15.05 15.25 -5.12
C SER A 28 15.41 16.73 -5.40
N GLY A 29 14.99 17.66 -4.51
CA GLY A 29 15.05 19.09 -4.76
C GLY A 29 13.86 19.65 -5.55
N ALA A 30 12.98 18.77 -6.06
CA ALA A 30 11.78 19.21 -6.76
C ALA A 30 10.78 19.86 -5.80
N VAL A 31 10.01 20.82 -6.31
CA VAL A 31 8.97 21.52 -5.55
C VAL A 31 7.62 20.84 -5.81
N SER A 32 6.83 20.65 -4.76
CA SER A 32 5.48 20.09 -4.84
C SER A 32 4.48 20.98 -4.10
N ASP A 33 3.27 21.09 -4.64
CA ASP A 33 2.16 21.82 -4.03
C ASP A 33 1.47 21.01 -2.91
N TYR A 34 1.89 19.80 -2.69
CA TYR A 34 1.32 18.91 -1.69
C TYR A 34 2.37 17.97 -1.12
N TYR A 35 2.08 17.46 0.06
CA TYR A 35 2.88 16.45 0.75
C TYR A 35 1.97 15.34 1.26
N ILE A 36 2.40 14.09 1.11
CA ILE A 36 1.64 12.92 1.56
C ILE A 36 2.51 12.07 2.47
N ASP A 37 2.01 11.82 3.68
CA ASP A 37 2.57 10.88 4.63
C ASP A 37 1.45 10.05 5.25
N ILE A 38 1.19 8.89 4.68
CA ILE A 38 0.11 8.01 5.13
C ILE A 38 0.39 7.42 6.52
N LYS A 39 1.62 7.42 6.99
CA LYS A 39 1.94 6.98 8.34
C LYS A 39 1.27 7.83 9.42
N LYS A 40 0.93 9.08 9.12
CA LYS A 40 0.14 9.92 10.02
C LYS A 40 -1.31 9.44 10.15
N ALA A 41 -1.84 8.79 9.12
CA ALA A 41 -3.16 8.16 9.15
C ALA A 41 -3.11 6.76 9.76
N SER A 42 -2.14 5.95 9.35
CA SER A 42 -2.02 4.56 9.77
C SER A 42 -1.57 4.38 11.23
N THR A 43 -1.11 5.45 11.88
CA THR A 43 -0.80 5.46 13.32
C THR A 43 -1.95 6.01 14.18
N ASP A 44 -3.04 6.45 13.54
CA ASP A 44 -4.28 6.81 14.21
C ASP A 44 -5.23 5.59 14.17
N PRO A 45 -5.62 5.03 15.32
CA PRO A 45 -6.37 3.78 15.33
C PRO A 45 -7.74 3.85 14.65
N LEU A 46 -8.43 4.97 14.74
CA LEU A 46 -9.72 5.15 14.09
C LEU A 46 -9.59 5.21 12.58
N ILE A 47 -8.64 5.99 12.09
CA ILE A 47 -8.41 6.15 10.65
C ILE A 47 -7.87 4.86 10.04
N LEU A 48 -6.92 4.21 10.71
CA LEU A 48 -6.38 2.91 10.29
C LEU A 48 -7.49 1.87 10.15
N LYS A 49 -8.38 1.80 11.12
CA LYS A 49 -9.53 0.89 11.08
C LYS A 49 -10.44 1.16 9.87
N LYS A 50 -10.75 2.42 9.60
CA LYS A 50 -11.59 2.82 8.47
C LYS A 50 -10.93 2.50 7.12
N ILE A 51 -9.63 2.70 7.02
CA ILE A 51 -8.88 2.33 5.81
C ILE A 51 -8.92 0.82 5.61
N ALA A 52 -8.68 0.03 6.66
CA ALA A 52 -8.75 -1.42 6.59
C ALA A 52 -10.13 -1.93 6.18
N GLU A 53 -11.20 -1.35 6.72
CA GLU A 53 -12.57 -1.66 6.31
C GLU A 53 -12.82 -1.37 4.84
N ALA A 54 -12.32 -0.24 4.32
CA ALA A 54 -12.42 0.11 2.90
C ALA A 54 -11.63 -0.85 2.00
N MET A 55 -10.48 -1.32 2.47
CA MET A 55 -9.64 -2.27 1.74
C MET A 55 -10.21 -3.69 1.74
N ALA A 56 -10.98 -4.05 2.76
CA ALA A 56 -11.44 -5.43 2.99
C ALA A 56 -12.26 -6.00 1.82
N GLU A 57 -13.04 -5.17 1.15
CA GLU A 57 -13.85 -5.60 0.00
C GLU A 57 -12.99 -6.09 -1.18
N TYR A 58 -11.77 -5.56 -1.32
CA TYR A 58 -10.84 -5.97 -2.38
C TYR A 58 -10.02 -7.20 -2.02
N ALA A 59 -10.07 -7.64 -0.76
CA ALA A 59 -9.24 -8.75 -0.27
C ALA A 59 -9.91 -10.12 -0.40
N VAL A 60 -11.18 -10.16 -0.80
CA VAL A 60 -11.95 -11.41 -0.93
C VAL A 60 -11.29 -12.35 -1.95
N GLY A 61 -11.07 -13.60 -1.54
CA GLY A 61 -10.49 -14.62 -2.42
C GLY A 61 -8.98 -14.70 -2.43
N TYR A 62 -8.29 -13.88 -1.63
CA TYR A 62 -6.84 -13.96 -1.46
C TYR A 62 -6.48 -14.85 -0.28
N ASP A 63 -5.33 -15.53 -0.41
CA ASP A 63 -4.82 -16.46 0.62
C ASP A 63 -3.89 -15.78 1.61
N VAL A 64 -3.18 -14.74 1.16
CA VAL A 64 -2.16 -14.02 1.94
C VAL A 64 -2.15 -12.55 1.55
N LEU A 65 -1.94 -11.69 2.53
CA LEU A 65 -1.66 -10.27 2.31
C LEU A 65 -0.15 -10.04 2.43
N ALA A 66 0.41 -9.14 1.64
CA ALA A 66 1.83 -8.81 1.72
C ALA A 66 2.05 -7.31 1.67
N GLY A 67 3.02 -6.85 2.42
CA GLY A 67 3.46 -5.45 2.37
C GLY A 67 4.95 -5.34 2.67
N MET A 68 5.59 -4.38 2.03
CA MET A 68 7.00 -4.08 2.28
C MET A 68 7.14 -3.08 3.44
N GLU A 69 8.14 -3.29 4.28
CA GLU A 69 8.46 -2.31 5.33
C GLU A 69 8.76 -0.93 4.72
N LEU A 70 8.41 0.19 5.34
CA LEU A 70 7.80 0.35 6.65
C LEU A 70 6.29 0.68 6.54
N GLY A 71 5.91 1.56 5.62
CA GLY A 71 4.60 2.20 5.56
C GLY A 71 3.42 1.25 5.36
N ALA A 72 3.62 0.15 4.64
CA ALA A 72 2.57 -0.83 4.40
C ALA A 72 2.26 -1.71 5.62
N VAL A 73 3.20 -1.85 6.56
CA VAL A 73 3.07 -2.81 7.66
C VAL A 73 1.82 -2.59 8.52
N PRO A 74 1.54 -1.39 9.03
CA PRO A 74 0.31 -1.18 9.81
C PRO A 74 -0.97 -1.50 9.02
N LEU A 75 -0.99 -1.17 7.73
CA LEU A 75 -2.13 -1.41 6.86
C LEU A 75 -2.37 -2.91 6.66
N VAL A 76 -1.32 -3.66 6.41
CA VAL A 76 -1.36 -5.12 6.25
C VAL A 76 -1.87 -5.78 7.53
N VAL A 77 -1.36 -5.38 8.69
CA VAL A 77 -1.78 -5.91 9.99
C VAL A 77 -3.27 -5.63 10.23
N ALA A 78 -3.68 -4.38 10.05
CA ALA A 78 -5.08 -4.00 10.25
C ALA A 78 -6.02 -4.73 9.29
N LEU A 79 -5.64 -4.86 8.03
CA LEU A 79 -6.43 -5.58 7.02
C LEU A 79 -6.52 -7.09 7.35
N SER A 80 -5.44 -7.68 7.85
CA SER A 80 -5.42 -9.07 8.30
C SER A 80 -6.42 -9.30 9.44
N LEU A 81 -6.46 -8.41 10.42
CA LEU A 81 -7.42 -8.50 11.53
C LEU A 81 -8.86 -8.33 11.04
N GLU A 82 -9.08 -7.46 10.07
CA GLU A 82 -10.42 -7.21 9.50
C GLU A 82 -10.95 -8.38 8.67
N THR A 83 -10.06 -9.11 7.97
CA THR A 83 -10.43 -10.13 6.99
C THR A 83 -10.15 -11.57 7.44
N ASN A 84 -9.39 -11.76 8.50
CA ASN A 84 -8.85 -13.05 8.94
C ASN A 84 -7.93 -13.72 7.90
N ILE A 85 -7.37 -12.94 6.98
CA ILE A 85 -6.39 -13.43 6.01
C ILE A 85 -4.99 -13.24 6.62
N PRO A 86 -4.15 -14.30 6.64
CA PRO A 86 -2.79 -14.17 7.14
C PRO A 86 -1.96 -13.21 6.28
N TYR A 87 -0.91 -12.64 6.86
CA TYR A 87 -0.05 -11.72 6.14
C TYR A 87 1.42 -12.10 6.25
N VAL A 88 2.20 -11.58 5.33
CA VAL A 88 3.66 -11.61 5.35
C VAL A 88 4.22 -10.20 5.21
N ILE A 89 5.42 -9.99 5.73
CA ILE A 89 6.13 -8.72 5.58
C ILE A 89 7.32 -8.96 4.66
N VAL A 90 7.45 -8.11 3.65
CA VAL A 90 8.59 -8.13 2.74
C VAL A 90 9.62 -7.11 3.22
N ARG A 91 10.85 -7.58 3.43
CA ARG A 91 11.95 -6.71 3.82
C ARG A 91 12.51 -6.00 2.59
N LYS A 92 12.92 -4.75 2.75
CA LYS A 92 13.58 -4.00 1.66
C LYS A 92 14.84 -4.68 1.18
N GLU A 93 15.58 -5.26 2.13
CA GLU A 93 16.84 -5.95 1.85
C GLU A 93 16.86 -7.32 2.50
N LYS A 94 17.65 -8.23 1.91
CA LYS A 94 17.84 -9.55 2.48
C LYS A 94 18.50 -9.43 3.84
N LYS A 95 18.11 -10.32 4.75
CA LYS A 95 18.73 -10.44 6.07
C LYS A 95 20.18 -10.87 5.90
N GLU A 96 21.12 -10.11 6.47
CA GLU A 96 22.56 -10.43 6.39
C GLU A 96 22.95 -11.70 7.17
N HIS A 97 22.19 -11.98 8.24
CA HIS A 97 22.44 -13.11 9.13
C HIS A 97 21.23 -14.06 9.17
N GLY A 98 21.49 -15.34 9.42
CA GLY A 98 20.46 -16.38 9.48
C GLY A 98 20.14 -16.95 8.10
N THR A 99 18.86 -17.15 7.79
CA THR A 99 18.41 -17.80 6.55
C THR A 99 18.48 -16.93 5.30
N GLY A 100 18.83 -15.67 5.40
CA GLY A 100 18.81 -14.72 4.29
C GLY A 100 17.42 -14.42 3.73
N LYS A 101 16.36 -14.76 4.47
CA LYS A 101 14.97 -14.56 4.04
C LYS A 101 14.64 -13.09 3.87
N GLN A 102 13.93 -12.79 2.81
CA GLN A 102 13.40 -11.45 2.55
C GLN A 102 11.89 -11.36 2.86
N ILE A 103 11.23 -12.48 3.06
CA ILE A 103 9.81 -12.57 3.47
C ILE A 103 9.76 -13.08 4.91
N GLU A 104 9.11 -12.30 5.77
CA GLU A 104 8.86 -12.66 7.16
C GLU A 104 7.42 -13.12 7.31
N GLY A 105 7.21 -14.24 8.01
CA GLY A 105 5.92 -14.87 8.23
C GLY A 105 5.83 -16.24 7.59
N GLY A 106 4.66 -16.59 7.08
CA GLY A 106 4.42 -17.87 6.44
C GLY A 106 4.92 -17.95 5.01
N GLU A 107 4.65 -19.06 4.35
CA GLU A 107 5.00 -19.28 2.96
C GLU A 107 3.98 -18.64 2.02
N VAL A 108 4.48 -18.17 0.85
CA VAL A 108 3.64 -17.62 -0.23
C VAL A 108 3.53 -18.57 -1.42
N LYS A 109 4.29 -19.67 -1.43
CA LYS A 109 4.35 -20.60 -2.55
C LYS A 109 2.96 -21.14 -2.94
N GLY A 110 2.57 -20.93 -4.19
CA GLY A 110 1.30 -21.37 -4.73
C GLY A 110 0.07 -20.61 -4.22
N LYS A 111 0.27 -19.57 -3.41
CA LYS A 111 -0.81 -18.81 -2.80
C LYS A 111 -1.11 -17.54 -3.58
N ARG A 112 -2.37 -17.14 -3.60
CA ARG A 112 -2.80 -15.86 -4.15
C ARG A 112 -2.50 -14.76 -3.13
N VAL A 113 -1.61 -13.86 -3.51
CA VAL A 113 -1.11 -12.79 -2.63
C VAL A 113 -1.63 -11.44 -3.09
N LEU A 114 -2.31 -10.73 -2.20
CA LEU A 114 -2.68 -9.33 -2.42
C LEU A 114 -1.61 -8.45 -1.80
N ILE A 115 -0.98 -7.61 -2.63
CA ILE A 115 0.03 -6.65 -2.16
C ILE A 115 -0.66 -5.36 -1.72
N ILE A 116 -0.28 -4.88 -0.55
CA ILE A 116 -0.76 -3.65 0.06
C ILE A 116 0.37 -2.63 0.07
N GLU A 117 0.05 -1.39 -0.30
CA GLU A 117 0.99 -0.27 -0.28
C GLU A 117 0.33 0.96 0.33
N ASP A 118 1.11 1.82 0.98
CA ASP A 118 0.59 3.07 1.51
C ASP A 118 0.49 4.14 0.41
N VAL A 119 1.60 4.49 -0.22
CA VAL A 119 1.66 5.48 -1.31
C VAL A 119 2.49 4.91 -2.46
N THR A 120 1.95 4.99 -3.67
CA THR A 120 2.70 4.69 -4.88
C THR A 120 3.13 5.99 -5.57
N THR A 121 4.39 6.08 -5.94
CA THR A 121 4.96 7.20 -6.70
C THR A 121 5.35 6.71 -8.09
N SER A 122 6.60 6.30 -8.26
CA SER A 122 7.08 5.71 -9.53
C SER A 122 6.75 4.22 -9.65
N GLY A 123 6.40 3.56 -8.53
CA GLY A 123 6.12 2.14 -8.49
C GLY A 123 7.34 1.24 -8.25
N GLY A 124 8.52 1.83 -8.04
CA GLY A 124 9.74 1.03 -7.86
C GLY A 124 9.70 0.08 -6.67
N SER A 125 9.23 0.56 -5.53
CA SER A 125 9.09 -0.25 -4.30
C SER A 125 8.09 -1.39 -4.47
N VAL A 126 6.94 -1.11 -5.05
CA VAL A 126 5.89 -2.12 -5.24
C VAL A 126 6.29 -3.16 -6.30
N ILE A 127 6.97 -2.76 -7.36
CA ILE A 127 7.51 -3.70 -8.35
C ILE A 127 8.53 -4.65 -7.69
N LYS A 128 9.38 -4.13 -6.82
CA LYS A 128 10.31 -4.95 -6.06
C LYS A 128 9.57 -5.98 -5.19
N THR A 129 8.50 -5.56 -4.53
CA THR A 129 7.65 -6.46 -3.73
C THR A 129 7.05 -7.56 -4.61
N ILE A 130 6.49 -7.21 -5.77
CA ILE A 130 5.94 -8.17 -6.74
C ILE A 130 6.99 -9.20 -7.14
N GLN A 131 8.19 -8.74 -7.49
CA GLN A 131 9.28 -9.61 -7.89
C GLN A 131 9.69 -10.59 -6.80
N ILE A 132 9.84 -10.11 -5.57
CA ILE A 132 10.20 -10.95 -4.41
C ILE A 132 9.15 -12.03 -4.16
N ILE A 133 7.87 -11.68 -4.18
CA ILE A 133 6.78 -12.63 -3.99
C ILE A 133 6.77 -13.67 -5.12
N ARG A 134 6.91 -13.24 -6.36
CA ARG A 134 6.94 -14.14 -7.53
C ARG A 134 8.18 -15.06 -7.56
N GLU A 135 9.33 -14.56 -7.15
CA GLU A 135 10.55 -15.37 -6.98
C GLU A 135 10.38 -16.47 -5.95
N ASN A 136 9.51 -16.24 -4.95
CA ASN A 136 9.14 -17.22 -3.95
C ASN A 136 7.89 -18.02 -4.36
N GLN A 137 7.52 -17.98 -5.64
CA GLN A 137 6.42 -18.75 -6.24
C GLN A 137 5.02 -18.36 -5.75
N GLY A 138 4.87 -17.17 -5.20
CA GLY A 138 3.57 -16.58 -4.93
C GLY A 138 2.91 -16.09 -6.21
N ILE A 139 1.57 -16.05 -6.23
CA ILE A 139 0.78 -15.57 -7.36
C ILE A 139 0.31 -14.16 -7.03
N VAL A 140 0.71 -13.18 -7.86
CA VAL A 140 0.36 -11.77 -7.69
C VAL A 140 -0.40 -11.28 -8.91
N ASP A 141 -1.67 -10.95 -8.72
CA ASP A 141 -2.55 -10.42 -9.76
C ASP A 141 -2.94 -8.96 -9.51
N GLU A 142 -2.82 -8.49 -8.27
CA GLU A 142 -3.38 -7.20 -7.85
C GLU A 142 -2.57 -6.53 -6.76
N VAL A 143 -2.49 -5.20 -6.84
CA VAL A 143 -1.91 -4.34 -5.82
C VAL A 143 -2.95 -3.31 -5.38
N LEU A 144 -3.09 -3.15 -4.08
CA LEU A 144 -4.00 -2.20 -3.45
C LEU A 144 -3.19 -1.14 -2.70
N ALA A 145 -3.41 0.13 -2.99
CA ALA A 145 -2.73 1.24 -2.33
C ALA A 145 -3.73 2.22 -1.71
N VAL A 146 -3.31 2.95 -0.69
CA VAL A 146 -4.15 4.01 -0.14
C VAL A 146 -4.18 5.20 -1.11
N VAL A 147 -3.01 5.68 -1.54
CA VAL A 147 -2.91 6.83 -2.45
C VAL A 147 -1.92 6.55 -3.57
N ASP A 148 -2.33 6.84 -4.80
CA ASP A 148 -1.45 6.89 -5.96
C ASP A 148 -1.12 8.36 -6.32
N ARG A 149 0.17 8.67 -6.44
CA ARG A 149 0.65 10.00 -6.83
C ARG A 149 0.63 10.24 -8.34
N GLU A 150 0.18 9.27 -9.11
CA GLU A 150 0.09 9.34 -10.58
C GLU A 150 1.44 9.68 -11.23
N SER A 151 2.50 9.08 -10.73
CA SER A 151 3.89 9.32 -11.18
C SER A 151 4.50 8.11 -11.89
N GLY A 152 3.68 7.28 -12.53
CA GLY A 152 4.11 6.16 -13.36
C GLY A 152 3.90 4.76 -12.80
N ALA A 153 3.39 4.63 -11.58
CA ALA A 153 3.17 3.32 -10.96
C ALA A 153 2.19 2.45 -11.76
N GLU A 154 1.10 3.02 -12.23
CA GLU A 154 0.07 2.31 -12.99
C GLU A 154 0.63 1.61 -14.23
N GLU A 155 1.46 2.30 -15.00
CA GLU A 155 2.11 1.73 -16.20
C GLU A 155 3.04 0.56 -15.83
N LYS A 156 3.82 0.71 -14.77
CA LYS A 156 4.71 -0.36 -14.29
C LYS A 156 3.94 -1.59 -13.83
N MET A 157 2.80 -1.40 -13.17
CA MET A 157 1.92 -2.50 -12.77
C MET A 157 1.37 -3.22 -14.00
N LYS A 158 0.92 -2.47 -15.00
CA LYS A 158 0.42 -3.01 -16.25
C LYS A 158 1.49 -3.83 -16.97
N ASP A 159 2.73 -3.34 -17.03
CA ASP A 159 3.86 -4.05 -17.62
C ASP A 159 4.20 -5.34 -16.86
N ALA A 160 3.89 -5.38 -15.57
CA ALA A 160 4.08 -6.56 -14.72
C ALA A 160 2.86 -7.50 -14.68
N ASP A 161 1.85 -7.27 -15.51
CA ASP A 161 0.59 -8.02 -15.53
C ASP A 161 -0.11 -8.02 -14.17
N VAL A 162 -0.17 -6.85 -13.53
CA VAL A 162 -0.82 -6.66 -12.23
C VAL A 162 -1.86 -5.55 -12.34
N SER A 163 -3.06 -5.82 -11.85
CA SER A 163 -4.10 -4.81 -11.68
C SER A 163 -3.75 -3.91 -10.51
N PHE A 164 -3.98 -2.61 -10.67
CA PHE A 164 -3.68 -1.62 -9.66
C PHE A 164 -4.95 -0.92 -9.18
N ILE A 165 -5.21 -0.95 -7.87
CA ILE A 165 -6.38 -0.35 -7.25
C ILE A 165 -5.94 0.62 -6.16
N PRO A 166 -5.82 1.92 -6.44
CA PRO A 166 -5.65 2.92 -5.40
C PRO A 166 -7.03 3.29 -4.81
N LEU A 167 -7.09 3.47 -3.49
CA LEU A 167 -8.29 4.02 -2.86
C LEU A 167 -8.49 5.48 -3.28
N LEU A 168 -7.40 6.22 -3.44
CA LEU A 168 -7.37 7.60 -3.93
C LEU A 168 -6.23 7.81 -4.92
N SER A 169 -6.48 8.63 -5.93
CA SER A 169 -5.44 9.20 -6.79
C SER A 169 -5.34 10.70 -6.53
N VAL A 170 -4.14 11.27 -6.63
CA VAL A 170 -3.91 12.69 -6.30
C VAL A 170 -4.77 13.65 -7.11
N SER A 171 -5.08 13.34 -8.36
CA SER A 171 -5.97 14.15 -9.20
C SER A 171 -7.37 14.30 -8.59
N GLU A 172 -7.81 13.38 -7.75
CA GLU A 172 -9.13 13.39 -7.14
C GLU A 172 -9.27 14.43 -6.02
N PHE A 173 -8.18 14.78 -5.36
CA PHE A 173 -8.19 15.77 -4.26
C PHE A 173 -7.41 17.06 -4.56
N LEU A 174 -6.68 17.14 -5.67
CA LEU A 174 -6.04 18.36 -6.16
C LEU A 174 -6.97 19.21 -7.02
N LYS A 175 -8.15 18.74 -7.35
CA LYS A 175 -9.15 19.53 -8.09
C LYS A 175 -9.61 20.67 -7.20
N LYS A 176 -9.44 21.90 -7.72
CA LYS A 176 -9.95 23.13 -7.11
C LYS A 176 -11.46 23.20 -7.19
#